data_2f343e12845c432d180c51659e31c203
#
_entry.id   2f343e12845c432d180c51659e31c203
#
_cell.length_a   1.000
_cell.length_b   1.000
_cell.length_c   1.000
_cell.angle_alpha   90.00
_cell.angle_beta   90.00
_cell.angle_gamma   90.00
#
_symmetry.space_group_name_H-M   'P 1'
#
loop_
_entity.id
_entity.type
_entity.pdbx_description
1 polymer ?
#
loop_
_entity_poly.entity_id
_entity_poly.type
_entity_poly.pdbx_seq_one_letter_code
_entity_poly.pdbx_strand_id
1 'polypeptide(L)'
;MRTIDLAGVPVPVIGQGTWRMGENPDLRKAEVAALQLGIDEGMSLIDTAEMYGEGGAEKVVGEAIRGKRDQVFLVSKIYPHNASHKGVPRACDASLQRLGTDYIDLYLLHWRGQYPLEETVEAFERLREAGKIGRWGVSNFDVADLQELASPACATNQVLYNCLLYTSPS
;
A
#
# COMPACT_ATOMS: atom_id res chain seq x y z
N MET A 1 20.94 -5.61 0.90
CA MET A 1 19.90 -6.21 1.80
C MET A 1 19.37 -7.49 1.18
N ARG A 2 18.92 -8.49 1.97
CA ARG A 2 18.27 -9.70 1.43
C ARG A 2 16.92 -9.32 0.82
N THR A 3 16.56 -9.97 -0.28
CA THR A 3 15.28 -9.76 -1.00
C THR A 3 14.45 -11.03 -1.02
N ILE A 4 13.14 -10.86 -1.20
CA ILE A 4 12.17 -11.91 -1.51
C ILE A 4 11.44 -11.53 -2.80
N ASP A 5 10.87 -12.51 -3.47
CA ASP A 5 9.97 -12.27 -4.59
C ASP A 5 8.56 -11.89 -4.07
N LEU A 6 8.04 -10.77 -4.55
CA LEU A 6 6.65 -10.35 -4.34
C LEU A 6 5.97 -10.21 -5.70
N ALA A 7 5.25 -11.25 -6.08
CA ALA A 7 4.53 -11.33 -7.36
C ALA A 7 5.40 -10.92 -8.57
N GLY A 8 6.60 -11.51 -8.65
CA GLY A 8 7.54 -11.32 -9.75
C GLY A 8 8.46 -10.09 -9.62
N VAL A 9 8.49 -9.44 -8.44
CA VAL A 9 9.40 -8.32 -8.16
C VAL A 9 10.24 -8.62 -6.93
N PRO A 10 11.58 -8.51 -7.02
CA PRO A 10 12.44 -8.62 -5.85
C PRO A 10 12.28 -7.38 -4.95
N VAL A 11 11.80 -7.58 -3.72
CA VAL A 11 11.66 -6.52 -2.72
C VAL A 11 12.51 -6.83 -1.49
N PRO A 12 13.01 -5.82 -0.76
CA PRO A 12 13.76 -6.05 0.47
C PRO A 12 12.86 -6.71 1.53
N VAL A 13 13.43 -7.62 2.33
CA VAL A 13 12.72 -8.31 3.42
C VAL A 13 12.34 -7.39 4.58
N ILE A 14 12.94 -6.19 4.64
CA ILE A 14 12.62 -5.15 5.61
C ILE A 14 12.17 -3.93 4.84
N GLY A 15 10.97 -3.44 5.15
CA GLY A 15 10.39 -2.22 4.60
C GLY A 15 10.17 -1.17 5.68
N GLN A 16 9.73 0.01 5.26
CA GLN A 16 9.42 1.16 6.11
C GLN A 16 7.92 1.35 6.18
N GLY A 17 7.32 1.21 7.36
CA GLY A 17 5.92 1.52 7.60
C GLY A 17 5.72 2.97 8.02
N THR A 18 4.63 3.58 7.59
CA THR A 18 4.37 5.02 7.81
C THR A 18 3.14 5.28 8.69
N TRP A 19 2.65 4.27 9.39
CA TRP A 19 1.54 4.47 10.33
C TRP A 19 1.93 5.51 11.38
N ARG A 20 1.06 6.49 11.59
CA ARG A 20 1.21 7.70 12.43
C ARG A 20 2.14 8.78 11.87
N MET A 21 2.75 8.61 10.73
CA MET A 21 3.43 9.72 10.05
C MET A 21 2.43 10.72 9.48
N GLY A 22 2.82 11.99 9.42
CA GLY A 22 2.00 13.07 8.89
C GLY A 22 0.88 13.55 9.79
N GLU A 23 0.78 13.06 11.03
CA GLU A 23 -0.20 13.52 12.04
C GLU A 23 0.26 14.80 12.74
N ASN A 24 1.57 14.98 12.91
CA ASN A 24 2.15 16.16 13.55
C ASN A 24 3.02 16.96 12.56
N PRO A 25 2.62 18.18 12.18
CA PRO A 25 3.38 19.02 11.24
C PRO A 25 4.83 19.30 11.69
N ASP A 26 5.08 19.37 13.00
CA ASP A 26 6.42 19.65 13.54
C ASP A 26 7.40 18.50 13.30
N LEU A 27 6.90 17.26 13.14
CA LEU A 27 7.71 16.08 12.89
C LEU A 27 7.97 15.82 11.42
N ARG A 28 7.25 16.50 10.52
CA ARG A 28 7.28 16.22 9.07
C ARG A 28 8.69 16.15 8.47
N LYS A 29 9.55 17.10 8.82
CA LYS A 29 10.94 17.10 8.32
C LYS A 29 11.75 15.89 8.78
N ALA A 30 11.55 15.49 10.03
CA ALA A 30 12.24 14.32 10.61
C ALA A 30 11.71 13.02 10.00
N GLU A 31 10.39 12.93 9.77
CA GLU A 31 9.75 11.77 9.13
C GLU A 31 10.24 11.60 7.69
N VAL A 32 10.29 12.68 6.91
CA VAL A 32 10.84 12.66 5.54
C VAL A 32 12.31 12.23 5.55
N ALA A 33 13.14 12.80 6.43
CA ALA A 33 14.56 12.46 6.52
C ALA A 33 14.76 10.99 6.92
N ALA A 34 13.94 10.45 7.83
CA ALA A 34 13.99 9.04 8.24
C ALA A 34 13.68 8.10 7.06
N LEU A 35 12.64 8.39 6.27
CA LEU A 35 12.33 7.60 5.08
C LEU A 35 13.44 7.66 4.03
N GLN A 36 14.01 8.85 3.79
CA GLN A 36 15.13 9.02 2.86
C GLN A 36 16.36 8.22 3.28
N LEU A 37 16.71 8.27 4.57
CA LEU A 37 17.79 7.46 5.11
C LEU A 37 17.52 5.96 4.92
N GLY A 38 16.29 5.52 5.19
CA GLY A 38 15.92 4.13 4.98
C GLY A 38 16.05 3.69 3.52
N ILE A 39 15.68 4.53 2.56
CA ILE A 39 15.90 4.27 1.13
C ILE A 39 17.39 4.12 0.84
N ASP A 40 18.22 5.04 1.33
CA ASP A 40 19.68 5.03 1.11
C ASP A 40 20.34 3.79 1.73
N GLU A 41 19.80 3.26 2.83
CA GLU A 41 20.23 2.00 3.47
C GLU A 41 19.64 0.73 2.82
N GLY A 42 18.84 0.88 1.74
CA GLY A 42 18.26 -0.22 0.97
C GLY A 42 16.92 -0.74 1.48
N MET A 43 16.27 -0.07 2.43
CA MET A 43 14.87 -0.35 2.83
C MET A 43 13.92 0.33 1.84
N SER A 44 13.99 -0.09 0.59
CA SER A 44 13.29 0.56 -0.53
C SER A 44 11.80 0.21 -0.64
N LEU A 45 11.28 -0.74 0.14
CA LEU A 45 9.84 -0.97 0.26
C LEU A 45 9.25 0.01 1.26
N ILE A 46 8.30 0.84 0.83
CA ILE A 46 7.59 1.80 1.69
C ILE A 46 6.11 1.46 1.71
N ASP A 47 5.58 1.24 2.91
CA ASP A 47 4.17 0.93 3.17
C ASP A 47 3.45 2.14 3.75
N THR A 48 2.41 2.60 3.06
CA THR A 48 1.53 3.69 3.49
C THR A 48 0.06 3.33 3.26
N ALA A 49 -0.85 4.27 3.54
CA ALA A 49 -2.28 4.15 3.27
C ALA A 49 -2.95 5.53 3.25
N GLU A 50 -4.06 5.68 2.52
CA GLU A 50 -4.87 6.90 2.55
C GLU A 50 -5.42 7.20 3.95
N MET A 51 -5.59 6.16 4.78
CA MET A 51 -6.05 6.25 6.16
C MET A 51 -5.01 6.91 7.09
N TYR A 52 -3.72 6.75 6.84
CA TYR A 52 -2.70 7.17 7.78
C TYR A 52 -2.57 8.68 7.81
N GLY A 53 -2.90 9.27 8.98
CA GLY A 53 -2.93 10.72 9.15
C GLY A 53 -3.85 11.45 8.16
N GLU A 54 -5.00 10.83 7.79
CA GLU A 54 -5.94 11.41 6.80
C GLU A 54 -5.22 11.79 5.47
N GLY A 55 -4.36 10.89 4.99
CA GLY A 55 -3.51 11.11 3.83
C GLY A 55 -2.24 11.92 4.12
N GLY A 56 -1.99 12.27 5.38
CA GLY A 56 -0.76 12.96 5.81
C GLY A 56 0.48 12.11 5.58
N ALA A 57 0.41 10.80 5.88
CA ALA A 57 1.51 9.87 5.64
C ALA A 57 1.87 9.76 4.16
N GLU A 58 0.89 9.70 3.26
CA GLU A 58 1.16 9.69 1.81
C GLU A 58 1.86 10.98 1.35
N LYS A 59 1.55 12.15 1.94
CA LYS A 59 2.25 13.41 1.64
C LYS A 59 3.70 13.38 2.13
N VAL A 60 3.97 12.80 3.31
CA VAL A 60 5.34 12.61 3.83
C VAL A 60 6.13 11.69 2.92
N VAL A 61 5.53 10.56 2.51
CA VAL A 61 6.14 9.64 1.54
C VAL A 61 6.42 10.33 0.22
N GLY A 62 5.46 11.08 -0.32
CA GLY A 62 5.63 11.82 -1.58
C GLY A 62 6.80 12.81 -1.54
N GLU A 63 7.04 13.47 -0.41
CA GLU A 63 8.24 14.31 -0.23
C GLU A 63 9.53 13.47 -0.15
N ALA A 64 9.48 12.34 0.57
CA ALA A 64 10.65 11.49 0.77
C ALA A 64 11.15 10.84 -0.53
N ILE A 65 10.23 10.41 -1.40
CA ILE A 65 10.57 9.72 -2.66
C ILE A 65 10.83 10.66 -3.83
N ARG A 66 10.74 11.97 -3.64
CA ARG A 66 11.00 12.95 -4.71
C ARG A 66 12.41 12.82 -5.26
N GLY A 67 12.52 12.51 -6.56
CA GLY A 67 13.78 12.24 -7.23
C GLY A 67 14.38 10.84 -6.96
N LYS A 68 13.68 9.98 -6.21
CA LYS A 68 14.08 8.60 -5.91
C LYS A 68 12.95 7.59 -6.17
N ARG A 69 11.88 8.00 -6.86
CA ARG A 69 10.66 7.16 -7.06
C ARG A 69 10.95 5.81 -7.70
N ASP A 70 11.87 5.77 -8.64
CA ASP A 70 12.34 4.57 -9.35
C ASP A 70 13.14 3.59 -8.49
N GLN A 71 13.61 4.04 -7.32
CA GLN A 71 14.33 3.21 -6.35
C GLN A 71 13.39 2.57 -5.32
N VAL A 72 12.10 2.94 -5.30
CA VAL A 72 11.14 2.57 -4.24
C VAL A 72 10.07 1.64 -4.78
N PHE A 73 9.83 0.55 -4.04
CA PHE A 73 8.61 -0.25 -4.17
C PHE A 73 7.55 0.33 -3.24
N LEU A 74 6.58 1.02 -3.81
CA LEU A 74 5.58 1.79 -3.09
C LEU A 74 4.29 0.99 -2.90
N VAL A 75 3.88 0.84 -1.64
CA VAL A 75 2.62 0.20 -1.26
C VAL A 75 1.69 1.26 -0.66
N SER A 76 0.47 1.35 -1.15
CA SER A 76 -0.60 2.12 -0.50
C SER A 76 -1.89 1.30 -0.43
N LYS A 77 -2.86 1.78 0.36
CA LYS A 77 -4.09 1.04 0.66
C LYS A 77 -5.30 1.95 0.59
N ILE A 78 -6.38 1.40 0.04
CA ILE A 78 -7.69 2.05 -0.04
C ILE A 78 -8.56 1.67 1.16
N TYR A 79 -9.31 2.62 1.69
CA TYR A 79 -10.37 2.35 2.68
C TYR A 79 -11.47 1.46 2.10
N PRO A 80 -12.03 0.51 2.88
CA PRO A 80 -13.14 -0.32 2.44
C PRO A 80 -14.38 0.45 2.00
N HIS A 81 -14.65 1.61 2.58
CA HIS A 81 -15.78 2.44 2.18
C HIS A 81 -15.60 3.14 0.82
N ASN A 82 -14.39 3.12 0.27
CA ASN A 82 -14.07 3.57 -1.09
C ASN A 82 -14.01 2.41 -2.10
N ALA A 83 -14.20 1.17 -1.67
CA ALA A 83 -13.95 -0.03 -2.47
C ALA A 83 -15.00 -0.35 -3.54
N SER A 84 -15.90 0.59 -3.86
CA SER A 84 -16.84 0.44 -4.95
C SER A 84 -16.17 0.67 -6.31
N HIS A 85 -16.83 0.19 -7.38
CA HIS A 85 -16.39 0.36 -8.76
C HIS A 85 -16.02 1.81 -9.15
N LYS A 86 -16.73 2.82 -8.57
CA LYS A 86 -16.47 4.24 -8.80
C LYS A 86 -15.53 4.84 -7.74
N GLY A 87 -15.51 4.28 -6.54
CA GLY A 87 -14.71 4.77 -5.42
C GLY A 87 -13.23 4.47 -5.58
N VAL A 88 -12.89 3.24 -6.00
CA VAL A 88 -11.50 2.79 -6.18
C VAL A 88 -10.70 3.72 -7.09
N PRO A 89 -11.13 4.07 -8.31
CA PRO A 89 -10.37 4.99 -9.16
C PRO A 89 -10.18 6.37 -8.54
N ARG A 90 -11.23 6.90 -7.90
CA ARG A 90 -11.17 8.23 -7.24
C ARG A 90 -10.20 8.25 -6.07
N ALA A 91 -10.23 7.22 -5.23
CA ALA A 91 -9.31 7.08 -4.10
C ALA A 91 -7.87 6.90 -4.58
N CYS A 92 -7.63 6.09 -5.61
CA CYS A 92 -6.32 5.91 -6.22
C CYS A 92 -5.78 7.25 -6.76
N ASP A 93 -6.57 8.00 -7.51
CA ASP A 93 -6.15 9.31 -8.05
C ASP A 93 -5.81 10.30 -6.93
N ALA A 94 -6.58 10.30 -5.83
CA ALA A 94 -6.28 11.12 -4.67
C ALA A 94 -4.99 10.69 -3.96
N SER A 95 -4.73 9.38 -3.85
CA SER A 95 -3.47 8.83 -3.32
C SER A 95 -2.28 9.22 -4.20
N LEU A 96 -2.38 9.04 -5.51
CA LEU A 96 -1.35 9.43 -6.47
C LEU A 96 -1.01 10.93 -6.37
N GLN A 97 -2.04 11.78 -6.23
CA GLN A 97 -1.84 13.22 -6.03
C GLN A 97 -1.08 13.53 -4.73
N ARG A 98 -1.44 12.88 -3.60
CA ARG A 98 -0.75 13.08 -2.32
C ARG A 98 0.69 12.57 -2.35
N LEU A 99 0.92 11.45 -3.02
CA LEU A 99 2.23 10.82 -3.19
C LEU A 99 3.11 11.56 -4.22
N GLY A 100 2.52 12.42 -5.07
CA GLY A 100 3.25 13.15 -6.11
C GLY A 100 3.86 12.23 -7.18
N THR A 101 3.19 11.13 -7.51
CA THR A 101 3.58 10.15 -8.51
C THR A 101 2.37 9.73 -9.34
N ASP A 102 2.57 9.17 -10.50
CA ASP A 102 1.55 8.63 -11.40
C ASP A 102 1.34 7.11 -11.26
N TYR A 103 2.12 6.45 -10.36
CA TYR A 103 2.18 5.01 -10.26
C TYR A 103 2.40 4.52 -8.83
N ILE A 104 1.65 3.49 -8.40
CA ILE A 104 1.83 2.74 -7.16
C ILE A 104 2.20 1.30 -7.54
N ASP A 105 3.26 0.73 -6.94
CA ASP A 105 3.73 -0.63 -7.26
C ASP A 105 2.75 -1.70 -6.78
N LEU A 106 2.16 -1.50 -5.59
CA LEU A 106 1.18 -2.41 -5.01
C LEU A 106 0.08 -1.62 -4.30
N TYR A 107 -1.17 -1.81 -4.74
CA TYR A 107 -2.34 -1.14 -4.15
C TYR A 107 -3.27 -2.15 -3.49
N LEU A 108 -3.57 -1.96 -2.20
CA LEU A 108 -4.28 -2.94 -1.38
C LEU A 108 -5.68 -2.46 -0.96
N LEU A 109 -6.64 -3.37 -0.90
CA LEU A 109 -7.82 -3.18 -0.07
C LEU A 109 -7.43 -3.36 1.40
N HIS A 110 -7.60 -2.32 2.23
CA HIS A 110 -7.05 -2.27 3.59
C HIS A 110 -7.62 -3.32 4.55
N TRP A 111 -8.91 -3.66 4.40
CA TRP A 111 -9.61 -4.81 5.02
C TRP A 111 -10.92 -5.06 4.29
N ARG A 112 -11.56 -6.21 4.55
CA ARG A 112 -12.85 -6.57 3.95
C ARG A 112 -13.92 -5.55 4.34
N GLY A 113 -14.54 -4.95 3.35
CA GLY A 113 -15.63 -3.97 3.50
C GLY A 113 -17.00 -4.57 3.17
N GLN A 114 -17.96 -3.68 2.85
CA GLN A 114 -19.36 -4.06 2.55
C GLN A 114 -19.62 -4.22 1.06
N TYR A 115 -18.72 -3.74 0.20
CA TYR A 115 -18.89 -3.86 -1.25
C TYR A 115 -18.61 -5.30 -1.71
N PRO A 116 -19.31 -5.77 -2.76
CA PRO A 116 -18.95 -7.01 -3.44
C PRO A 116 -17.49 -6.97 -3.88
N LEU A 117 -16.74 -8.05 -3.63
CA LEU A 117 -15.30 -8.09 -3.96
C LEU A 117 -15.06 -7.98 -5.47
N GLU A 118 -15.99 -8.47 -6.27
CA GLU A 118 -15.95 -8.38 -7.73
C GLU A 118 -15.84 -6.92 -8.20
N GLU A 119 -16.60 -5.99 -7.60
CA GLU A 119 -16.52 -4.57 -7.94
C GLU A 119 -15.13 -3.99 -7.68
N THR A 120 -14.54 -4.36 -6.54
CA THR A 120 -13.19 -3.91 -6.16
C THR A 120 -12.13 -4.49 -7.07
N VAL A 121 -12.22 -5.80 -7.37
CA VAL A 121 -11.29 -6.50 -8.26
C VAL A 121 -11.33 -5.92 -9.67
N GLU A 122 -12.52 -5.76 -10.25
CA GLU A 122 -12.67 -5.15 -11.58
C GLU A 122 -12.08 -3.73 -11.64
N ALA A 123 -12.27 -2.94 -10.58
CA ALA A 123 -11.72 -1.59 -10.51
C ALA A 123 -10.19 -1.60 -10.37
N PHE A 124 -9.61 -2.52 -9.62
CA PHE A 124 -8.16 -2.70 -9.53
C PHE A 124 -7.56 -3.14 -10.87
N GLU A 125 -8.19 -4.09 -11.56
CA GLU A 125 -7.71 -4.52 -12.88
C GLU A 125 -7.70 -3.36 -13.89
N ARG A 126 -8.74 -2.51 -13.89
CA ARG A 126 -8.75 -1.30 -14.73
C ARG A 126 -7.64 -0.31 -14.38
N LEU A 127 -7.33 -0.13 -13.09
CA LEU A 127 -6.22 0.71 -12.68
C LEU A 127 -4.88 0.14 -13.15
N ARG A 128 -4.74 -1.19 -13.12
CA ARG A 128 -3.56 -1.89 -13.61
C ARG A 128 -3.41 -1.73 -15.13
N GLU A 129 -4.50 -1.93 -15.88
CA GLU A 129 -4.53 -1.72 -17.34
C GLU A 129 -4.21 -0.25 -17.72
N ALA A 130 -4.66 0.70 -16.90
CA ALA A 130 -4.36 2.12 -17.07
C ALA A 130 -2.93 2.51 -16.63
N GLY A 131 -2.13 1.56 -16.11
CA GLY A 131 -0.77 1.80 -15.65
C GLY A 131 -0.66 2.61 -14.35
N LYS A 132 -1.76 2.84 -13.63
CA LYS A 132 -1.77 3.58 -12.35
C LYS A 132 -1.28 2.74 -11.17
N ILE A 133 -1.45 1.43 -11.25
CA ILE A 133 -0.92 0.46 -10.28
C ILE A 133 -0.23 -0.69 -11.01
N GLY A 134 0.81 -1.24 -10.39
CA GLY A 134 1.51 -2.42 -10.93
C GLY A 134 0.82 -3.72 -10.57
N ARG A 135 0.39 -3.81 -9.34
CA ARG A 135 -0.25 -4.98 -8.74
C ARG A 135 -1.31 -4.54 -7.76
N TRP A 136 -2.21 -5.45 -7.44
CA TRP A 136 -3.16 -5.25 -6.37
C TRP A 136 -3.17 -6.46 -5.43
N GLY A 137 -3.69 -6.25 -4.24
CA GLY A 137 -3.86 -7.28 -3.23
C GLY A 137 -4.82 -6.83 -2.14
N VAL A 138 -4.80 -7.56 -1.06
CA VAL A 138 -5.66 -7.30 0.10
C VAL A 138 -4.82 -7.19 1.38
N SER A 139 -5.45 -6.73 2.45
CA SER A 139 -4.86 -6.66 3.78
C SER A 139 -5.90 -7.05 4.81
N ASN A 140 -5.48 -7.75 5.87
CA ASN A 140 -6.32 -8.18 6.98
C ASN A 140 -7.50 -9.08 6.57
N PHE A 141 -7.37 -9.83 5.48
CA PHE A 141 -8.35 -10.83 5.07
C PHE A 141 -8.12 -12.13 5.84
N ASP A 142 -9.18 -12.74 6.31
CA ASP A 142 -9.16 -14.09 6.85
C ASP A 142 -9.31 -15.16 5.74
N VAL A 143 -9.36 -16.42 6.13
CA VAL A 143 -9.47 -17.54 5.18
C VAL A 143 -10.78 -17.50 4.40
N ALA A 144 -11.89 -17.12 5.04
CA ALA A 144 -13.18 -17.05 4.39
C ALA A 144 -13.22 -15.90 3.35
N ASP A 145 -12.65 -14.75 3.71
CA ASP A 145 -12.50 -13.61 2.80
C ASP A 145 -11.65 -13.97 1.57
N LEU A 146 -10.54 -14.71 1.78
CA LEU A 146 -9.69 -15.17 0.67
C LEU A 146 -10.38 -16.20 -0.21
N GLN A 147 -11.22 -17.08 0.38
CA GLN A 147 -12.02 -18.03 -0.39
C GLN A 147 -13.11 -17.33 -1.21
N GLU A 148 -13.73 -16.27 -0.66
CA GLU A 148 -14.68 -15.43 -1.38
C GLU A 148 -13.97 -14.69 -2.53
N LEU A 149 -12.79 -14.12 -2.28
CA LEU A 149 -12.01 -13.40 -3.29
C LEU A 149 -11.61 -14.29 -4.46
N ALA A 150 -11.18 -15.52 -4.21
CA ALA A 150 -10.83 -16.59 -5.17
C ALA A 150 -10.10 -16.11 -6.45
N SER A 151 -9.28 -15.07 -6.36
CA SER A 151 -8.61 -14.47 -7.52
C SER A 151 -7.12 -14.79 -7.55
N PRO A 152 -6.62 -15.46 -8.63
CA PRO A 152 -5.20 -15.73 -8.80
C PRO A 152 -4.38 -14.47 -9.10
N ALA A 153 -5.02 -13.35 -9.44
CA ALA A 153 -4.37 -12.07 -9.69
C ALA A 153 -4.05 -11.29 -8.39
N CYS A 154 -4.59 -11.72 -7.24
CA CYS A 154 -4.27 -11.12 -5.95
C CYS A 154 -2.80 -11.40 -5.59
N ALA A 155 -1.99 -10.35 -5.54
CA ALA A 155 -0.55 -10.48 -5.35
C ALA A 155 -0.16 -10.86 -3.90
N THR A 156 -0.96 -10.44 -2.92
CA THR A 156 -0.65 -10.66 -1.49
C THR A 156 -1.86 -10.41 -0.60
N ASN A 157 -1.80 -10.99 0.59
CA ASN A 157 -2.60 -10.58 1.76
C ASN A 157 -1.64 -10.07 2.84
N GLN A 158 -1.64 -8.76 3.09
CA GLN A 158 -0.80 -8.15 4.13
C GLN A 158 -1.49 -8.28 5.49
N VAL A 159 -0.91 -9.05 6.39
CA VAL A 159 -1.46 -9.30 7.72
C VAL A 159 -0.50 -8.89 8.82
N LEU A 160 -1.04 -8.55 10.00
CA LEU A 160 -0.23 -8.35 11.19
C LEU A 160 0.36 -9.69 11.63
N TYR A 161 1.68 -9.75 11.75
CA TYR A 161 2.41 -10.92 12.22
C TYR A 161 3.50 -10.51 13.20
N ASN A 162 3.39 -10.96 14.44
CA ASN A 162 4.40 -10.69 15.48
C ASN A 162 4.33 -11.75 16.59
N CYS A 163 5.33 -11.74 17.49
CA CYS A 163 5.45 -12.73 18.57
C CYS A 163 4.38 -12.62 19.68
N LEU A 164 3.54 -11.59 19.66
CA LEU A 164 2.43 -11.41 20.61
C LEU A 164 1.12 -12.02 20.11
N LEU A 165 1.06 -12.41 18.84
CA LEU A 165 -0.10 -13.10 18.27
C LEU A 165 0.04 -14.61 18.48
N TYR A 166 -0.83 -15.15 19.32
CA TYR A 166 -0.89 -16.60 19.60
C TYR A 166 -1.55 -17.41 18.47
N THR A 167 -2.36 -16.75 17.68
CA THR A 167 -3.01 -17.34 16.50
C THR A 167 -2.68 -16.52 15.30
N SER A 168 -2.11 -17.15 14.27
CA SER A 168 -2.04 -16.53 12.95
C SER A 168 -3.45 -16.25 12.45
N PRO A 169 -3.74 -15.14 11.81
CA PRO A 169 -4.97 -14.92 11.08
C PRO A 169 -4.99 -15.75 9.78
N SER A 170 -4.59 -17.00 9.88
CA SER A 170 -4.56 -17.97 8.78
C SER A 170 -5.75 -18.91 8.85
#